data_b73311bd93b62aa88e406c92072485b6
#
_entry.id   b73311bd93b62aa88e406c92072485b6
#
_cell.length_a   1.000
_cell.length_b   1.000
_cell.length_c   1.000
_cell.angle_alpha   90.00
_cell.angle_beta   90.00
_cell.angle_gamma   90.00
#
_symmetry.space_group_name_H-M   'P 1'
#
loop_
_entity.id
_entity.type
_entity.pdbx_description
1 polymer ?
#
loop_
_entity_poly.entity_id
_entity_poly.type
_entity_poly.pdbx_seq_one_letter_code
_entity_poly.pdbx_strand_id
1 'polypeptide(L)'
;YYAECRVSGDGGGNTVDLGVYTQEDMHNYSSGNWYPGNNNGSGWNSAVGYGSRGFYQQVNNTNTYVKFISETMAAGDVIGMALDLDNGQLSYYNNSGSLVGSVPVDSTKTLMFAGVSNTSITFIWNFGDNGTFSGNETAGGNADEDGNGNFYHSVPSGFKMLRQDSMPETGKGIPGLVWVKDTDGSGNFHTLNDSSRGSLLEVYANSDSAQATQPNSIKKFLKGGYSVMNAGNWNYAGNRFCAWNWVGNGGTTATNSNGSITSTVQANTTAGFSIVQYTGTGSNGSVGHGLSQAPEWIMVKILNLNSVAGFTVSTTADPNGFNNYLYLNETEVSRAYDNWQNTAPTNSVFTVSSSTITNYSSQAMLAYCWHSVDGFSKFGRYKANGNADGPFVYTGFKPAFVMIKNIDSAYSWGMFDNKRDPDNPVKDYLAANSTAVSGSQEVMDFLSNGFKMRISGS
;
A
#
# COMPACT_ATOMS: atom_id res chain seq x y z
N TYR A 1 -16.42 -6.99 10.98
CA TYR A 1 -15.58 -8.18 10.82
C TYR A 1 -16.13 -9.34 11.64
N TYR A 2 -15.93 -10.56 11.18
CA TYR A 2 -16.36 -11.77 11.87
C TYR A 2 -15.16 -12.71 12.13
N ALA A 3 -15.14 -13.30 13.31
CA ALA A 3 -14.18 -14.32 13.71
C ALA A 3 -14.84 -15.35 14.62
N GLU A 4 -14.31 -16.54 14.67
CA GLU A 4 -14.75 -17.61 15.57
C GLU A 4 -13.59 -18.11 16.44
N CYS A 5 -13.88 -18.52 17.64
CA CYS A 5 -12.90 -19.11 18.55
C CYS A 5 -13.47 -20.38 19.17
N ARG A 6 -12.76 -21.49 19.01
CA ARG A 6 -13.01 -22.75 19.72
C ARG A 6 -12.17 -22.81 20.97
N VAL A 7 -12.80 -23.12 22.09
CA VAL A 7 -12.15 -23.17 23.40
C VAL A 7 -11.96 -24.63 23.81
N SER A 8 -10.73 -25.03 24.12
CA SER A 8 -10.38 -26.44 24.37
C SER A 8 -10.70 -26.96 25.79
N GLY A 9 -11.13 -26.09 26.71
CA GLY A 9 -11.40 -26.47 28.12
C GLY A 9 -12.46 -25.61 28.77
N ASP A 10 -13.05 -26.09 29.84
CA ASP A 10 -14.11 -25.42 30.61
C ASP A 10 -13.58 -24.51 31.73
N GLY A 11 -12.27 -24.38 31.82
CA GLY A 11 -11.60 -23.56 32.83
C GLY A 11 -11.73 -24.05 34.27
N GLY A 12 -12.47 -25.13 34.53
CA GLY A 12 -12.58 -25.71 35.88
C GLY A 12 -13.02 -24.73 36.97
N GLY A 13 -13.90 -23.78 36.64
CA GLY A 13 -14.33 -22.68 37.51
C GLY A 13 -13.45 -21.41 37.43
N ASN A 14 -12.47 -21.38 36.57
CA ASN A 14 -11.59 -20.25 36.31
C ASN A 14 -12.11 -19.36 35.17
N THR A 15 -11.60 -18.13 35.07
CA THR A 15 -12.03 -17.17 34.06
C THR A 15 -11.36 -17.43 32.71
N VAL A 16 -12.17 -17.45 31.68
CA VAL A 16 -11.77 -17.40 30.26
C VAL A 16 -12.44 -16.18 29.67
N ASP A 17 -11.67 -15.31 29.07
CA ASP A 17 -12.16 -14.10 28.44
C ASP A 17 -11.87 -14.13 26.95
N LEU A 18 -12.90 -13.92 26.11
CA LEU A 18 -12.81 -13.74 24.67
C LEU A 18 -13.27 -12.34 24.33
N GLY A 19 -12.55 -11.64 23.46
CA GLY A 19 -12.96 -10.30 23.08
C GLY A 19 -12.01 -9.60 22.11
N VAL A 20 -12.10 -8.27 22.11
CA VAL A 20 -11.16 -7.41 21.40
C VAL A 20 -10.41 -6.54 22.39
N TYR A 21 -9.12 -6.36 22.14
CA TYR A 21 -8.19 -5.67 23.03
C TYR A 21 -7.38 -4.65 22.24
N THR A 22 -6.96 -3.58 22.91
CA THR A 22 -5.98 -2.64 22.34
C THR A 22 -4.56 -3.17 22.52
N GLN A 23 -3.61 -2.66 21.74
CA GLN A 23 -2.19 -2.98 21.91
C GLN A 23 -1.68 -2.55 23.30
N GLU A 24 -2.21 -1.47 23.85
CA GLU A 24 -1.88 -0.96 25.18
C GLU A 24 -2.34 -1.92 26.29
N ASP A 25 -3.53 -2.50 26.14
CA ASP A 25 -4.07 -3.49 27.08
C ASP A 25 -3.20 -4.74 27.14
N MET A 26 -2.67 -5.18 25.99
CA MET A 26 -1.79 -6.35 25.90
C MET A 26 -0.41 -6.09 26.53
N HIS A 27 0.10 -4.86 26.47
CA HIS A 27 1.40 -4.49 27.05
C HIS A 27 1.37 -4.39 28.59
N ASN A 28 0.25 -3.99 29.16
CA ASN A 28 0.09 -3.79 30.60
C ASN A 28 -0.20 -5.08 31.40
N TYR A 29 -0.21 -6.21 30.71
CA TYR A 29 -0.55 -7.53 31.27
C TYR A 29 0.51 -8.12 32.25
N SER A 30 1.65 -7.48 32.44
CA SER A 30 2.83 -8.06 33.11
C SER A 30 2.81 -8.03 34.65
N SER A 31 1.79 -7.47 35.34
CA SER A 31 1.84 -7.19 36.76
C SER A 31 0.87 -7.96 37.67
N GLY A 32 0.45 -9.16 37.26
CA GLY A 32 -0.19 -10.12 38.20
C GLY A 32 -1.69 -9.93 38.45
N ASN A 33 -2.37 -9.03 37.76
CA ASN A 33 -3.81 -8.92 37.80
C ASN A 33 -4.42 -9.54 36.54
N TRP A 34 -5.15 -10.62 36.71
CA TRP A 34 -5.58 -11.57 35.68
C TRP A 34 -6.86 -11.15 34.94
N TYR A 35 -7.24 -9.89 34.97
CA TYR A 35 -8.46 -9.42 34.29
C TYR A 35 -8.14 -8.35 33.29
N PRO A 36 -8.64 -8.45 32.04
CA PRO A 36 -8.65 -7.34 31.14
C PRO A 36 -9.37 -6.16 31.80
N GLY A 37 -8.69 -5.02 31.92
CA GLY A 37 -9.29 -3.80 32.47
C GLY A 37 -8.91 -3.41 33.90
N ASN A 38 -7.98 -4.09 34.55
CA ASN A 38 -7.61 -3.76 35.93
C ASN A 38 -6.36 -2.87 36.05
N ASN A 39 -6.00 -2.10 35.01
CA ASN A 39 -4.90 -1.14 35.11
C ASN A 39 -5.38 0.31 35.00
N ASN A 40 -4.84 1.15 35.86
CA ASN A 40 -5.06 2.59 36.07
C ASN A 40 -4.90 3.51 34.84
N GLY A 41 -5.15 3.03 33.65
CA GLY A 41 -5.10 3.78 32.41
C GLY A 41 -6.44 3.66 31.67
N SER A 42 -6.93 4.74 31.17
CA SER A 42 -8.16 5.00 30.42
C SER A 42 -8.34 4.12 29.16
N GLY A 43 -8.41 2.79 29.30
CA GLY A 43 -8.68 1.85 28.23
C GLY A 43 -10.10 1.29 28.33
N TRP A 44 -10.84 1.24 27.24
CA TRP A 44 -12.09 0.51 27.13
C TRP A 44 -11.78 -0.96 26.91
N ASN A 45 -12.18 -1.80 27.84
CA ASN A 45 -12.02 -3.24 27.70
C ASN A 45 -13.38 -3.88 27.53
N SER A 46 -13.56 -4.49 26.38
CA SER A 46 -14.68 -5.39 26.15
C SER A 46 -14.15 -6.80 26.37
N ALA A 47 -14.33 -7.32 27.58
CA ALA A 47 -14.05 -8.69 27.89
C ALA A 47 -15.36 -9.44 28.05
N VAL A 48 -15.46 -10.60 27.46
CA VAL A 48 -16.52 -11.55 27.76
C VAL A 48 -15.90 -12.69 28.51
N GLY A 49 -16.23 -12.77 29.81
CA GLY A 49 -15.73 -13.81 30.65
C GLY A 49 -16.54 -15.10 30.48
N TYR A 50 -15.84 -16.20 30.56
CA TYR A 50 -16.34 -17.52 30.36
C TYR A 50 -16.18 -18.41 31.60
N GLY A 51 -17.15 -19.28 31.81
CA GLY A 51 -17.20 -20.24 32.94
C GLY A 51 -18.61 -20.36 33.50
N SER A 52 -18.78 -20.87 34.73
CA SER A 52 -20.06 -21.00 35.43
C SER A 52 -20.83 -19.68 35.65
N ARG A 53 -20.33 -18.57 35.11
CA ARG A 53 -20.87 -17.21 35.29
C ARG A 53 -21.55 -16.61 34.07
N GLY A 54 -21.45 -17.24 32.87
CA GLY A 54 -22.05 -16.74 31.63
C GLY A 54 -21.22 -15.59 30.97
N PHE A 55 -21.84 -14.82 30.11
CA PHE A 55 -21.21 -13.69 29.43
C PHE A 55 -21.24 -12.41 30.26
N TYR A 56 -20.09 -11.73 30.39
CA TYR A 56 -19.95 -10.52 31.22
C TYR A 56 -19.29 -9.42 30.36
N GLN A 57 -19.73 -8.19 30.60
CA GLN A 57 -19.04 -7.00 30.12
C GLN A 57 -18.34 -6.28 31.25
N GLN A 58 -17.08 -5.95 31.08
CA GLN A 58 -16.39 -4.99 31.94
C GLN A 58 -16.36 -3.64 31.25
N VAL A 59 -16.93 -2.62 31.84
CA VAL A 59 -17.00 -1.26 31.32
C VAL A 59 -16.20 -0.34 32.22
N ASN A 60 -15.26 0.41 31.63
CA ASN A 60 -14.56 1.52 32.29
C ASN A 60 -13.88 1.20 33.62
N ASN A 61 -13.08 0.13 33.69
CA ASN A 61 -12.26 -0.16 34.90
C ASN A 61 -13.06 -0.17 36.21
N THR A 62 -14.36 -0.23 36.13
CA THR A 62 -15.24 -0.48 37.29
C THR A 62 -15.61 -1.95 37.25
N ASN A 63 -15.51 -2.66 38.38
CA ASN A 63 -15.92 -4.07 38.53
C ASN A 63 -17.44 -4.26 38.29
N THR A 64 -18.03 -3.52 37.40
CA THR A 64 -19.43 -3.62 37.06
C THR A 64 -19.59 -4.65 35.97
N TYR A 65 -19.80 -5.89 36.35
CA TYR A 65 -20.13 -6.98 35.45
C TYR A 65 -21.59 -6.89 35.08
N VAL A 66 -21.88 -6.71 33.79
CA VAL A 66 -23.25 -6.85 33.29
C VAL A 66 -23.39 -8.27 32.76
N LYS A 67 -24.14 -9.09 33.41
CA LYS A 67 -24.44 -10.46 32.95
C LYS A 67 -25.47 -10.36 31.82
N PHE A 68 -25.06 -10.70 30.62
CA PHE A 68 -25.98 -10.64 29.46
C PHE A 68 -26.91 -11.86 29.42
N ILE A 69 -26.44 -13.06 29.82
CA ILE A 69 -27.24 -14.30 29.73
C ILE A 69 -26.78 -15.34 30.74
N SER A 70 -27.64 -16.31 30.99
CA SER A 70 -27.39 -17.49 31.84
C SER A 70 -26.74 -18.67 31.10
N GLU A 71 -26.28 -18.49 29.91
CA GLU A 71 -25.61 -19.55 29.15
C GLU A 71 -24.15 -19.71 29.62
N THR A 72 -23.75 -20.98 29.79
CA THR A 72 -22.37 -21.36 30.05
C THR A 72 -21.80 -22.01 28.80
N MET A 73 -20.59 -21.67 28.43
CA MET A 73 -19.84 -22.36 27.36
C MET A 73 -19.23 -23.66 27.91
N ALA A 74 -19.13 -24.68 27.14
CA ALA A 74 -18.47 -25.94 27.50
C ALA A 74 -17.14 -26.09 26.75
N ALA A 75 -16.28 -26.98 27.22
CA ALA A 75 -15.09 -27.35 26.48
C ALA A 75 -15.49 -27.85 25.07
N GLY A 76 -14.92 -27.27 24.07
CA GLY A 76 -15.24 -27.60 22.68
C GLY A 76 -16.17 -26.62 21.98
N ASP A 77 -16.84 -25.74 22.72
CA ASP A 77 -17.75 -24.77 22.10
C ASP A 77 -17.01 -23.82 21.15
N VAL A 78 -17.70 -23.45 20.08
CA VAL A 78 -17.26 -22.45 19.11
C VAL A 78 -18.06 -21.16 19.33
N ILE A 79 -17.37 -20.08 19.61
CA ILE A 79 -17.95 -18.76 19.84
C ILE A 79 -17.69 -17.86 18.65
N GLY A 80 -18.77 -17.36 18.03
CA GLY A 80 -18.69 -16.33 17.00
C GLY A 80 -18.60 -14.94 17.59
N MET A 81 -17.80 -14.08 16.97
CA MET A 81 -17.63 -12.68 17.35
C MET A 81 -17.73 -11.79 16.10
N ALA A 82 -18.66 -10.85 16.12
CA ALA A 82 -18.89 -9.90 15.04
C ALA A 82 -18.57 -8.49 15.51
N LEU A 83 -17.47 -7.92 15.00
CA LEU A 83 -16.96 -6.59 15.34
C LEU A 83 -17.46 -5.57 14.33
N ASP A 84 -18.31 -4.66 14.78
CA ASP A 84 -18.83 -3.51 14.04
C ASP A 84 -18.10 -2.25 14.50
N LEU A 85 -17.16 -1.78 13.69
CA LEU A 85 -16.39 -0.57 13.97
C LEU A 85 -17.16 0.71 13.65
N ASP A 86 -18.14 0.65 12.76
CA ASP A 86 -18.94 1.82 12.36
C ASP A 86 -19.90 2.23 13.49
N ASN A 87 -20.47 1.23 14.17
CA ASN A 87 -21.37 1.44 15.30
C ASN A 87 -20.68 1.25 16.66
N GLY A 88 -19.40 0.88 16.69
CA GLY A 88 -18.64 0.67 17.92
C GLY A 88 -19.19 -0.47 18.77
N GLN A 89 -19.49 -1.63 18.17
CA GLN A 89 -20.07 -2.78 18.85
C GLN A 89 -19.33 -4.08 18.56
N LEU A 90 -19.24 -4.96 19.55
CA LEU A 90 -18.84 -6.35 19.43
C LEU A 90 -19.99 -7.26 19.84
N SER A 91 -20.48 -8.07 18.91
CA SER A 91 -21.57 -9.02 19.13
C SER A 91 -21.03 -10.44 19.28
N TYR A 92 -21.61 -11.22 20.19
CA TYR A 92 -21.21 -12.60 20.47
C TYR A 92 -22.31 -13.57 20.07
N TYR A 93 -21.89 -14.70 19.52
CA TYR A 93 -22.74 -15.81 19.09
C TYR A 93 -22.31 -17.09 19.82
N ASN A 94 -23.27 -17.82 20.39
CA ASN A 94 -22.99 -19.05 21.13
C ASN A 94 -22.64 -20.23 20.20
N ASN A 95 -22.41 -21.41 20.78
CA ASN A 95 -22.07 -22.62 20.03
C ASN A 95 -23.14 -23.07 19.02
N SER A 96 -24.38 -22.61 19.14
CA SER A 96 -25.44 -22.86 18.15
C SER A 96 -25.48 -21.80 17.03
N GLY A 97 -24.60 -20.79 17.05
CA GLY A 97 -24.63 -19.65 16.14
C GLY A 97 -25.69 -18.60 16.43
N SER A 98 -26.32 -18.66 17.62
CA SER A 98 -27.35 -17.71 18.03
C SER A 98 -26.72 -16.49 18.72
N LEU A 99 -27.24 -15.28 18.41
CA LEU A 99 -26.79 -14.04 19.03
C LEU A 99 -27.06 -14.08 20.55
N VAL A 100 -26.03 -13.87 21.31
CA VAL A 100 -26.06 -13.85 22.79
C VAL A 100 -26.22 -12.44 23.33
N GLY A 101 -25.52 -11.48 22.75
CA GLY A 101 -25.54 -10.09 23.14
C GLY A 101 -24.43 -9.30 22.47
N SER A 102 -24.44 -7.98 22.67
CA SER A 102 -23.44 -7.07 22.12
C SER A 102 -22.89 -6.16 23.21
N VAL A 103 -21.63 -5.79 23.08
CA VAL A 103 -20.93 -4.87 23.99
C VAL A 103 -20.35 -3.69 23.20
N PRO A 104 -20.35 -2.47 23.76
CA PRO A 104 -19.71 -1.34 23.12
C PRO A 104 -18.19 -1.52 23.08
N VAL A 105 -17.57 -1.05 21.99
CA VAL A 105 -16.12 -0.99 21.81
C VAL A 105 -15.69 0.39 21.37
N ASP A 106 -14.49 0.82 21.72
CA ASP A 106 -13.93 2.09 21.20
C ASP A 106 -13.37 1.87 19.79
N SER A 107 -14.18 2.19 18.79
CA SER A 107 -13.81 2.06 17.38
C SER A 107 -12.71 3.05 16.92
N THR A 108 -12.30 3.98 17.78
CA THR A 108 -11.17 4.90 17.51
C THR A 108 -9.81 4.25 17.77
N LYS A 109 -9.80 3.10 18.44
CA LYS A 109 -8.58 2.36 18.79
C LYS A 109 -8.28 1.23 17.81
N THR A 110 -7.02 0.83 17.78
CA THR A 110 -6.62 -0.41 17.09
C THR A 110 -7.02 -1.59 17.97
N LEU A 111 -7.95 -2.39 17.51
CA LEU A 111 -8.50 -3.54 18.22
C LEU A 111 -7.97 -4.85 17.63
N MET A 112 -7.72 -5.83 18.49
CA MET A 112 -7.28 -7.18 18.13
C MET A 112 -8.18 -8.21 18.79
N PHE A 113 -8.63 -9.22 18.05
CA PHE A 113 -9.29 -10.39 18.65
C PHE A 113 -8.29 -11.15 19.51
N ALA A 114 -8.66 -11.43 20.74
CA ALA A 114 -7.83 -12.21 21.65
C ALA A 114 -8.64 -13.02 22.65
N GLY A 115 -8.03 -14.08 23.18
CA GLY A 115 -8.54 -14.88 24.29
C GLY A 115 -7.54 -14.88 25.42
N VAL A 116 -8.03 -14.78 26.64
CA VAL A 116 -7.23 -14.79 27.86
C VAL A 116 -7.78 -15.82 28.82
N SER A 117 -6.91 -16.56 29.48
CA SER A 117 -7.28 -17.53 30.54
C SER A 117 -6.23 -17.54 31.63
N ASN A 118 -6.68 -17.78 32.87
CA ASN A 118 -5.81 -18.04 34.02
C ASN A 118 -5.43 -19.52 34.19
N THR A 119 -5.80 -20.37 33.22
CA THR A 119 -5.49 -21.80 33.20
C THR A 119 -4.98 -22.23 31.84
N SER A 120 -4.50 -23.48 31.72
CA SER A 120 -4.02 -24.04 30.45
C SER A 120 -5.18 -24.34 29.51
N ILE A 121 -5.73 -23.31 28.88
CA ILE A 121 -6.76 -23.41 27.83
C ILE A 121 -6.15 -23.04 26.51
N THR A 122 -6.51 -23.79 25.46
CA THR A 122 -6.12 -23.47 24.09
C THR A 122 -7.28 -22.77 23.39
N PHE A 123 -6.99 -21.61 22.80
CA PHE A 123 -7.87 -20.90 21.90
C PHE A 123 -7.49 -21.21 20.46
N ILE A 124 -8.40 -21.80 19.71
CA ILE A 124 -8.20 -22.08 18.27
C ILE A 124 -9.08 -21.13 17.49
N TRP A 125 -8.45 -20.22 16.76
CA TRP A 125 -9.13 -19.17 16.01
C TRP A 125 -9.44 -19.60 14.58
N ASN A 126 -10.58 -19.16 14.10
CA ASN A 126 -10.97 -19.16 12.69
C ASN A 126 -11.32 -17.75 12.25
N PHE A 127 -10.46 -17.17 11.41
CA PHE A 127 -10.71 -15.89 10.75
C PHE A 127 -11.25 -16.08 9.32
N GLY A 128 -11.70 -17.30 8.98
CA GLY A 128 -12.20 -17.70 7.69
C GLY A 128 -11.33 -18.71 6.94
N ASP A 129 -10.22 -19.16 7.50
CA ASP A 129 -9.27 -20.10 6.89
C ASP A 129 -9.14 -21.44 7.63
N ASN A 130 -9.73 -21.55 8.81
CA ASN A 130 -9.59 -22.69 9.72
C ASN A 130 -10.94 -23.24 10.17
N GLY A 131 -11.87 -23.50 9.25
CA GLY A 131 -13.23 -23.95 9.55
C GLY A 131 -13.33 -25.31 10.27
N THR A 132 -12.25 -26.08 10.29
CA THR A 132 -12.16 -27.32 11.05
C THR A 132 -11.53 -27.13 12.43
N PHE A 133 -11.11 -25.95 12.81
CA PHE A 133 -10.34 -25.68 14.05
C PHE A 133 -9.20 -26.67 14.24
N SER A 134 -8.36 -26.79 13.21
CA SER A 134 -7.21 -27.72 13.18
C SER A 134 -7.62 -29.21 13.29
N GLY A 135 -8.76 -29.57 12.76
CA GLY A 135 -9.28 -30.94 12.74
C GLY A 135 -10.11 -31.32 13.98
N ASN A 136 -10.45 -30.35 14.84
CA ASN A 136 -11.27 -30.61 16.03
C ASN A 136 -12.76 -30.53 15.77
N GLU A 137 -13.17 -29.95 14.64
CA GLU A 137 -14.57 -29.81 14.24
C GLU A 137 -14.76 -30.20 12.75
N THR A 138 -15.99 -30.47 12.35
CA THR A 138 -16.36 -30.56 10.95
C THR A 138 -16.63 -29.16 10.43
N ALA A 139 -15.98 -28.77 9.34
CA ALA A 139 -16.17 -27.45 8.75
C ALA A 139 -17.64 -27.19 8.40
N GLY A 140 -18.16 -26.04 8.81
CA GLY A 140 -19.54 -25.63 8.49
C GLY A 140 -19.71 -25.22 7.02
N GLY A 141 -18.62 -24.88 6.33
CA GLY A 141 -18.65 -24.47 4.93
C GLY A 141 -19.29 -23.11 4.69
N ASN A 142 -19.50 -22.32 5.74
CA ASN A 142 -20.15 -21.02 5.62
C ASN A 142 -19.13 -19.95 5.16
N ALA A 143 -19.56 -19.10 4.23
CA ALA A 143 -18.80 -17.96 3.75
C ALA A 143 -19.46 -16.65 4.18
N ASP A 144 -18.71 -15.54 4.11
CA ASP A 144 -19.27 -14.20 4.22
C ASP A 144 -20.11 -13.82 2.98
N GLU A 145 -20.71 -12.64 2.99
CA GLU A 145 -21.57 -12.17 1.88
C GLU A 145 -20.84 -12.02 0.54
N ASP A 146 -19.50 -11.91 0.55
CA ASP A 146 -18.65 -11.84 -0.64
C ASP A 146 -18.20 -13.26 -1.10
N GLY A 147 -18.68 -14.32 -0.46
CA GLY A 147 -18.32 -15.71 -0.75
C GLY A 147 -16.94 -16.11 -0.23
N ASN A 148 -16.36 -15.36 0.72
CA ASN A 148 -15.06 -15.64 1.28
C ASN A 148 -15.17 -16.35 2.63
N GLY A 149 -14.21 -17.21 2.91
CA GLY A 149 -14.05 -17.88 4.18
C GLY A 149 -14.64 -19.28 4.21
N ASN A 150 -14.37 -19.96 5.33
CA ASN A 150 -14.88 -21.26 5.68
C ASN A 150 -15.15 -21.24 7.20
N PHE A 151 -16.33 -20.73 7.57
CA PHE A 151 -16.73 -20.59 8.96
C PHE A 151 -17.55 -21.78 9.42
N TYR A 152 -17.54 -22.04 10.72
CA TYR A 152 -18.34 -23.07 11.38
C TYR A 152 -19.80 -22.65 11.44
N HIS A 153 -20.07 -21.42 11.86
CA HIS A 153 -21.41 -20.82 11.86
C HIS A 153 -21.64 -19.96 10.60
N SER A 154 -22.90 -19.70 10.31
CA SER A 154 -23.26 -18.70 9.31
C SER A 154 -22.77 -17.31 9.74
N VAL A 155 -22.07 -16.64 8.85
CA VAL A 155 -21.59 -15.26 9.10
C VAL A 155 -22.81 -14.33 9.13
N PRO A 156 -22.96 -13.49 10.18
CA PRO A 156 -24.06 -12.55 10.24
C PRO A 156 -24.03 -11.55 9.08
N SER A 157 -25.20 -11.16 8.57
CA SER A 157 -25.30 -10.20 7.46
C SER A 157 -24.58 -8.88 7.78
N GLY A 158 -23.85 -8.35 6.82
CA GLY A 158 -23.04 -7.14 6.96
C GLY A 158 -21.64 -7.35 7.54
N PHE A 159 -21.32 -8.56 7.99
CA PHE A 159 -19.99 -8.88 8.50
C PHE A 159 -19.17 -9.66 7.47
N LYS A 160 -17.87 -9.42 7.46
CA LYS A 160 -16.92 -10.05 6.54
C LYS A 160 -15.80 -10.72 7.31
N MET A 161 -15.18 -11.71 6.68
CA MET A 161 -13.98 -12.31 7.25
C MET A 161 -12.90 -11.23 7.45
N LEU A 162 -12.09 -11.38 8.49
CA LEU A 162 -10.96 -10.49 8.75
C LEU A 162 -9.85 -10.79 7.73
N ARG A 163 -9.91 -10.10 6.61
CA ARG A 163 -8.88 -10.15 5.56
C ARG A 163 -8.34 -8.76 5.34
N GLN A 164 -7.10 -8.71 4.87
CA GLN A 164 -6.45 -7.44 4.58
C GLN A 164 -7.18 -6.63 3.48
N ASP A 165 -7.84 -7.33 2.54
CA ASP A 165 -8.65 -6.71 1.48
C ASP A 165 -10.09 -6.35 1.88
N SER A 166 -10.53 -6.79 3.07
CA SER A 166 -11.80 -6.38 3.70
C SER A 166 -11.62 -5.27 4.72
N MET A 167 -10.39 -4.90 5.06
CA MET A 167 -10.14 -3.82 6.03
C MET A 167 -10.60 -2.48 5.48
N PRO A 168 -11.08 -1.55 6.34
CA PRO A 168 -11.46 -0.21 5.91
C PRO A 168 -10.33 0.48 5.16
N GLU A 169 -10.68 1.26 4.17
CA GLU A 169 -9.69 2.13 3.53
C GLU A 169 -9.12 3.11 4.55
N THR A 170 -7.79 3.11 4.68
CA THR A 170 -7.08 4.07 5.55
C THR A 170 -7.00 5.47 4.91
N GLY A 171 -7.87 5.80 3.96
CA GLY A 171 -7.84 7.02 3.14
C GLY A 171 -6.73 7.02 2.07
N LYS A 172 -5.98 5.93 1.95
CA LYS A 172 -4.85 5.82 1.01
C LYS A 172 -5.16 5.01 -0.24
N GLY A 173 -6.32 4.35 -0.30
CA GLY A 173 -6.76 3.52 -1.45
C GLY A 173 -5.85 2.33 -1.75
N ILE A 174 -6.15 1.62 -2.83
CA ILE A 174 -5.28 0.57 -3.37
C ILE A 174 -4.13 1.23 -4.13
N PRO A 175 -2.84 0.83 -3.91
CA PRO A 175 -1.75 1.33 -4.72
C PRO A 175 -2.01 1.11 -6.21
N GLY A 176 -1.94 2.17 -7.00
CA GLY A 176 -1.90 2.09 -8.44
C GLY A 176 -0.54 1.56 -8.89
N LEU A 177 0.51 2.24 -8.44
CA LEU A 177 1.91 1.91 -8.70
C LEU A 177 2.65 1.70 -7.39
N VAL A 178 3.45 0.64 -7.29
CA VAL A 178 4.44 0.38 -6.26
C VAL A 178 5.81 0.35 -6.91
N TRP A 179 6.70 1.23 -6.47
CA TRP A 179 8.10 1.25 -6.86
C TRP A 179 8.95 0.88 -5.66
N VAL A 180 9.66 -0.25 -5.73
CA VAL A 180 10.45 -0.77 -4.61
C VAL A 180 11.93 -0.87 -4.97
N LYS A 181 12.78 -0.71 -3.97
CA LYS A 181 14.24 -0.95 -4.06
C LYS A 181 14.75 -1.58 -2.78
N ASP A 182 15.54 -2.63 -2.93
CA ASP A 182 16.41 -3.17 -1.89
C ASP A 182 17.54 -2.17 -1.62
N THR A 183 17.62 -1.67 -0.38
CA THR A 183 18.60 -0.64 0.01
C THR A 183 19.94 -1.21 0.44
N ASP A 184 19.99 -2.48 0.78
CA ASP A 184 21.17 -3.17 1.32
C ASP A 184 21.80 -4.18 0.32
N GLY A 185 20.98 -4.71 -0.60
CA GLY A 185 21.41 -5.69 -1.60
C GLY A 185 21.90 -5.04 -2.89
N SER A 186 23.18 -5.19 -3.22
CA SER A 186 23.71 -4.81 -4.52
C SER A 186 23.21 -5.73 -5.63
N GLY A 187 23.01 -5.19 -6.83
CA GLY A 187 22.58 -5.94 -8.00
C GLY A 187 21.07 -6.06 -8.17
N ASN A 188 20.25 -5.73 -7.17
CA ASN A 188 18.81 -5.76 -7.27
C ASN A 188 18.26 -4.55 -8.03
N PHE A 189 17.27 -4.77 -8.88
CA PHE A 189 16.64 -3.74 -9.68
C PHE A 189 15.74 -2.81 -8.85
N HIS A 190 15.51 -1.61 -9.38
CA HIS A 190 14.34 -0.79 -9.03
C HIS A 190 13.11 -1.37 -9.70
N THR A 191 12.27 -2.04 -8.94
CA THR A 191 11.13 -2.81 -9.46
C THR A 191 9.84 -2.00 -9.37
N LEU A 192 9.08 -1.97 -10.46
CA LEU A 192 7.79 -1.30 -10.56
C LEU A 192 6.69 -2.30 -10.90
N ASN A 193 5.70 -2.41 -10.03
CA ASN A 193 4.48 -3.17 -10.25
C ASN A 193 3.28 -2.22 -10.18
N ASP A 194 2.28 -2.45 -11.00
CA ASP A 194 1.04 -1.68 -10.93
C ASP A 194 -0.22 -2.56 -10.98
N SER A 195 -1.28 -2.05 -10.38
CA SER A 195 -2.53 -2.77 -10.26
C SER A 195 -3.35 -2.84 -11.57
N SER A 196 -2.95 -2.11 -12.61
CA SER A 196 -3.59 -2.20 -13.94
C SER A 196 -3.11 -3.42 -14.71
N ARG A 197 -1.82 -3.75 -14.62
CA ARG A 197 -1.24 -4.91 -15.31
C ARG A 197 -1.39 -6.20 -14.52
N GLY A 198 -1.40 -6.10 -13.20
CA GLY A 198 -1.48 -7.24 -12.30
C GLY A 198 -0.26 -7.36 -11.39
N SER A 199 -0.45 -8.04 -10.27
CA SER A 199 0.51 -8.06 -9.17
C SER A 199 1.83 -8.79 -9.48
N LEU A 200 1.84 -9.70 -10.45
CA LEU A 200 3.02 -10.50 -10.78
C LEU A 200 3.87 -9.89 -11.91
N LEU A 201 3.42 -8.78 -12.51
CA LEU A 201 4.06 -8.20 -13.69
C LEU A 201 4.97 -7.04 -13.31
N GLU A 202 6.27 -7.27 -13.44
CA GLU A 202 7.32 -6.32 -13.09
C GLU A 202 7.91 -5.61 -14.32
N VAL A 203 8.21 -4.34 -14.17
CA VAL A 203 9.13 -3.60 -15.04
C VAL A 203 10.18 -2.93 -14.17
N TYR A 204 11.31 -2.58 -14.75
CA TYR A 204 12.46 -2.08 -14.02
C TYR A 204 12.79 -0.65 -14.44
N ALA A 205 13.01 0.25 -13.46
CA ALA A 205 13.38 1.64 -13.74
C ALA A 205 14.79 1.75 -14.35
N ASN A 206 15.69 0.90 -13.88
CA ASN A 206 17.11 0.91 -14.22
C ASN A 206 17.49 -0.13 -15.28
N SER A 207 16.52 -0.58 -16.11
CA SER A 207 16.77 -1.58 -17.17
C SER A 207 15.89 -1.35 -18.40
N ASP A 208 16.43 -1.72 -19.54
CA ASP A 208 15.73 -1.81 -20.82
C ASP A 208 15.05 -3.16 -21.07
N SER A 209 15.11 -4.06 -20.08
CA SER A 209 14.46 -5.38 -20.15
C SER A 209 12.97 -5.26 -20.35
N ALA A 210 12.38 -6.22 -21.06
CA ALA A 210 10.94 -6.39 -21.17
C ALA A 210 10.29 -6.61 -19.80
N GLN A 211 8.96 -6.48 -19.74
CA GLN A 211 8.17 -6.88 -18.60
C GLN A 211 8.44 -8.35 -18.24
N ALA A 212 8.66 -8.60 -16.96
CA ALA A 212 8.84 -9.96 -16.44
C ALA A 212 7.62 -10.41 -15.64
N THR A 213 7.30 -11.70 -15.71
CA THR A 213 6.36 -12.33 -14.79
C THR A 213 7.15 -12.89 -13.61
N GLN A 214 6.91 -12.37 -12.41
CA GLN A 214 7.58 -12.78 -11.18
C GLN A 214 6.58 -13.40 -10.20
N PRO A 215 6.46 -14.71 -10.16
CA PRO A 215 5.43 -15.40 -9.37
C PRO A 215 5.54 -15.17 -7.87
N ASN A 216 6.68 -14.68 -7.40
CA ASN A 216 6.97 -14.50 -5.98
C ASN A 216 7.16 -13.02 -5.58
N SER A 217 6.68 -12.06 -6.37
CA SER A 217 6.79 -10.63 -6.09
C SER A 217 5.66 -10.10 -5.20
N ILE A 218 4.77 -9.27 -5.71
CA ILE A 218 3.55 -8.85 -5.02
C ILE A 218 2.51 -9.98 -5.14
N LYS A 219 2.05 -10.50 -4.00
CA LYS A 219 0.96 -11.46 -3.96
C LYS A 219 -0.37 -10.79 -4.36
N LYS A 220 -0.64 -9.62 -3.77
CA LYS A 220 -1.91 -8.91 -3.96
C LYS A 220 -1.74 -7.42 -3.64
N PHE A 221 -2.37 -6.56 -4.42
CA PHE A 221 -2.64 -5.18 -4.04
C PHE A 221 -3.83 -5.15 -3.09
N LEU A 222 -3.76 -4.34 -2.03
CA LEU A 222 -4.71 -4.31 -0.93
C LEU A 222 -5.12 -2.88 -0.63
N LYS A 223 -6.26 -2.69 0.00
CA LYS A 223 -6.65 -1.37 0.50
C LYS A 223 -5.57 -0.85 1.47
N GLY A 224 -4.98 0.29 1.13
CA GLY A 224 -3.91 0.91 1.92
C GLY A 224 -2.55 0.22 1.88
N GLY A 225 -2.32 -0.77 0.99
CA GLY A 225 -1.04 -1.45 0.92
C GLY A 225 -0.96 -2.56 -0.12
N TYR A 226 -0.03 -3.46 0.10
CA TYR A 226 0.17 -4.66 -0.73
C TYR A 226 0.85 -5.75 0.11
N SER A 227 0.68 -7.01 -0.27
CA SER A 227 1.41 -8.13 0.33
C SER A 227 2.50 -8.62 -0.62
N VAL A 228 3.67 -8.92 -0.07
CA VAL A 228 4.81 -9.45 -0.82
C VAL A 228 5.01 -10.94 -0.56
N MET A 229 5.67 -11.61 -1.49
CA MET A 229 6.10 -13.00 -1.36
C MET A 229 7.63 -13.04 -1.15
N ASN A 230 8.29 -14.10 -1.53
CA ASN A 230 9.69 -14.33 -1.22
C ASN A 230 10.67 -14.03 -2.38
N ALA A 231 10.30 -13.22 -3.35
CA ALA A 231 11.21 -12.78 -4.40
C ALA A 231 12.32 -11.87 -3.84
N GLY A 232 13.55 -12.05 -4.30
CA GLY A 232 14.72 -11.33 -3.81
C GLY A 232 14.61 -9.80 -3.94
N ASN A 233 13.99 -9.30 -5.00
CA ASN A 233 13.79 -7.87 -5.20
C ASN A 233 12.75 -7.25 -4.23
N TRP A 234 12.02 -8.05 -3.44
CA TRP A 234 10.91 -7.63 -2.61
C TRP A 234 11.02 -8.03 -1.14
N ASN A 235 11.67 -9.14 -0.83
CA ASN A 235 11.65 -9.73 0.50
C ASN A 235 12.85 -10.66 0.74
N TYR A 236 14.05 -10.18 0.49
CA TYR A 236 15.26 -10.91 0.79
C TYR A 236 15.55 -10.87 2.30
N ALA A 237 15.76 -12.02 2.90
CA ALA A 237 15.97 -12.13 4.35
C ALA A 237 17.17 -11.29 4.82
N GLY A 238 16.95 -10.43 5.80
CA GLY A 238 17.97 -9.57 6.40
C GLY A 238 18.16 -8.22 5.71
N ASN A 239 17.58 -8.00 4.53
CA ASN A 239 17.71 -6.73 3.81
C ASN A 239 16.55 -5.76 4.15
N ARG A 240 16.85 -4.46 4.06
CA ARG A 240 15.88 -3.38 4.16
C ARG A 240 15.42 -2.96 2.77
N PHE A 241 14.14 -2.59 2.67
CA PHE A 241 13.52 -2.15 1.43
C PHE A 241 12.91 -0.77 1.60
N CYS A 242 12.99 0.03 0.55
CA CYS A 242 12.26 1.27 0.42
C CYS A 242 11.20 1.10 -0.68
N ALA A 243 9.97 1.58 -0.43
CA ALA A 243 8.89 1.52 -1.40
C ALA A 243 8.16 2.87 -1.47
N TRP A 244 7.99 3.37 -2.69
CA TRP A 244 7.19 4.55 -3.00
C TRP A 244 5.91 4.09 -3.70
N ASN A 245 4.78 4.65 -3.28
CA ASN A 245 3.47 4.21 -3.73
C ASN A 245 2.64 5.38 -4.24
N TRP A 246 2.01 5.20 -5.40
CA TRP A 246 1.05 6.15 -5.95
C TRP A 246 -0.31 5.50 -6.00
N VAL A 247 -1.30 6.15 -5.40
CA VAL A 247 -2.68 5.65 -5.35
C VAL A 247 -3.31 5.78 -6.73
N GLY A 248 -3.81 4.65 -7.25
CA GLY A 248 -4.60 4.59 -8.47
C GLY A 248 -6.10 4.70 -8.20
N ASN A 249 -6.91 4.04 -9.01
CA ASN A 249 -8.37 3.97 -8.87
C ASN A 249 -8.81 2.56 -8.43
N GLY A 250 -8.25 2.08 -7.31
CA GLY A 250 -8.62 0.79 -6.74
C GLY A 250 -8.38 -0.44 -7.64
N GLY A 251 -7.46 -0.35 -8.62
CA GLY A 251 -7.26 -1.36 -9.64
C GLY A 251 -8.28 -1.33 -10.78
N THR A 252 -9.30 -0.47 -10.70
CA THR A 252 -10.34 -0.35 -11.73
C THR A 252 -9.80 0.39 -12.95
N THR A 253 -9.86 -0.25 -14.10
CA THR A 253 -9.47 0.30 -15.39
C THR A 253 -10.68 0.62 -16.27
N ALA A 254 -10.52 1.57 -17.18
CA ALA A 254 -11.53 1.93 -18.16
C ALA A 254 -10.89 2.10 -19.55
N THR A 255 -11.66 1.80 -20.58
CA THR A 255 -11.28 2.13 -21.96
C THR A 255 -11.36 3.65 -22.18
N ASN A 256 -10.34 4.22 -22.78
CA ASN A 256 -10.28 5.63 -23.12
C ASN A 256 -10.07 5.80 -24.64
N SER A 257 -11.02 6.44 -25.29
CA SER A 257 -11.01 6.72 -26.73
C SER A 257 -10.87 8.22 -27.07
N ASN A 258 -10.39 9.04 -26.12
CA ASN A 258 -10.16 10.47 -26.37
C ASN A 258 -9.04 10.72 -27.39
N GLY A 259 -8.08 9.79 -27.49
CA GLY A 259 -7.02 9.84 -28.50
C GLY A 259 -7.36 9.05 -29.76
N SER A 260 -6.56 9.21 -30.81
CA SER A 260 -6.63 8.38 -32.03
C SER A 260 -6.20 6.93 -31.76
N ILE A 261 -5.44 6.68 -30.71
CA ILE A 261 -5.06 5.35 -30.21
C ILE A 261 -5.86 5.09 -28.93
N THR A 262 -6.71 4.04 -28.98
CA THR A 262 -7.46 3.63 -27.81
C THR A 262 -6.51 3.11 -26.73
N SER A 263 -6.76 3.53 -25.48
CA SER A 263 -5.97 3.12 -24.31
C SER A 263 -6.86 2.47 -23.23
N THR A 264 -6.22 1.72 -22.34
CA THR A 264 -6.81 1.26 -21.07
C THR A 264 -6.17 2.06 -19.95
N VAL A 265 -6.97 2.74 -19.15
CA VAL A 265 -6.51 3.72 -18.17
C VAL A 265 -7.00 3.37 -16.78
N GLN A 266 -6.11 3.45 -15.79
CA GLN A 266 -6.44 3.60 -14.38
C GLN A 266 -5.98 4.99 -13.94
N ALA A 267 -6.92 5.88 -13.64
CA ALA A 267 -6.62 7.28 -13.30
C ALA A 267 -7.17 7.66 -11.93
N ASN A 268 -6.34 8.34 -11.15
CA ASN A 268 -6.73 9.07 -9.95
C ASN A 268 -6.56 10.57 -10.21
N THR A 269 -7.63 11.22 -10.60
CA THR A 269 -7.63 12.64 -10.96
C THR A 269 -7.37 13.56 -9.75
N THR A 270 -7.69 13.10 -8.54
CA THR A 270 -7.42 13.85 -7.29
C THR A 270 -5.93 13.81 -6.94
N ALA A 271 -5.27 12.67 -7.12
CA ALA A 271 -3.84 12.51 -6.88
C ALA A 271 -2.97 12.96 -8.07
N GLY A 272 -3.61 13.28 -9.20
CA GLY A 272 -2.91 13.68 -10.42
C GLY A 272 -2.04 12.58 -11.03
N PHE A 273 -2.45 11.32 -10.93
CA PHE A 273 -1.69 10.15 -11.39
C PHE A 273 -2.53 9.22 -12.25
N SER A 274 -1.97 8.71 -13.34
CA SER A 274 -2.61 7.65 -14.13
C SER A 274 -1.61 6.64 -14.70
N ILE A 275 -2.13 5.42 -14.91
CA ILE A 275 -1.47 4.29 -15.57
C ILE A 275 -2.21 4.06 -16.88
N VAL A 276 -1.49 4.07 -17.98
CA VAL A 276 -2.04 4.02 -19.33
C VAL A 276 -1.39 2.89 -20.10
N GLN A 277 -2.20 1.99 -20.63
CA GLN A 277 -1.74 0.93 -21.53
C GLN A 277 -2.34 1.14 -22.93
N TYR A 278 -1.52 0.99 -23.97
CA TYR A 278 -1.96 1.08 -25.36
C TYR A 278 -1.12 0.18 -26.25
N THR A 279 -1.62 -0.10 -27.45
CA THR A 279 -0.85 -0.79 -28.49
C THR A 279 -0.27 0.25 -29.43
N GLY A 280 1.04 0.24 -29.61
CA GLY A 280 1.73 1.14 -30.51
C GLY A 280 1.31 0.92 -31.97
N THR A 281 1.24 2.00 -32.74
CA THR A 281 0.83 1.98 -34.17
C THR A 281 1.97 2.17 -35.13
N GLY A 282 3.12 2.70 -34.68
CA GLY A 282 4.24 3.10 -35.53
C GLY A 282 3.95 4.34 -36.40
N SER A 283 2.87 5.04 -36.12
CA SER A 283 2.45 6.26 -36.87
C SER A 283 2.05 7.34 -35.88
N ASN A 284 2.17 8.59 -36.24
CA ASN A 284 1.74 9.70 -35.40
C ASN A 284 0.32 9.52 -34.90
N GLY A 285 0.13 9.72 -33.60
CA GLY A 285 -1.16 9.52 -32.95
C GLY A 285 -1.25 10.25 -31.61
N SER A 286 -2.38 10.10 -30.94
CA SER A 286 -2.63 10.61 -29.61
C SER A 286 -3.23 9.52 -28.74
N VAL A 287 -2.94 9.56 -27.43
CA VAL A 287 -3.33 8.55 -26.44
C VAL A 287 -4.03 9.25 -25.28
N GLY A 288 -5.22 8.77 -24.91
CA GLY A 288 -5.95 9.29 -23.77
C GLY A 288 -5.30 8.86 -22.44
N HIS A 289 -5.08 9.80 -21.52
CA HIS A 289 -4.42 9.53 -20.22
C HIS A 289 -5.37 9.51 -19.01
N GLY A 290 -6.62 9.94 -19.16
CA GLY A 290 -7.66 9.87 -18.14
C GLY A 290 -7.54 10.87 -16.98
N LEU A 291 -6.52 11.74 -16.95
CA LEU A 291 -6.41 12.82 -15.98
C LEU A 291 -7.28 14.01 -16.39
N SER A 292 -7.60 14.88 -15.42
CA SER A 292 -8.37 16.11 -15.64
C SER A 292 -7.52 17.31 -16.04
N GLN A 293 -6.19 17.18 -15.96
CA GLN A 293 -5.21 18.21 -16.36
C GLN A 293 -4.13 17.59 -17.21
N ALA A 294 -3.43 18.43 -17.99
CA ALA A 294 -2.30 18.01 -18.79
C ALA A 294 -1.20 17.42 -17.92
N PRO A 295 -0.68 16.23 -18.23
CA PRO A 295 0.47 15.69 -17.55
C PRO A 295 1.70 16.57 -17.69
N GLU A 296 2.40 16.81 -16.60
CA GLU A 296 3.68 17.52 -16.57
C GLU A 296 4.88 16.57 -16.62
N TRP A 297 4.63 15.30 -16.32
CA TRP A 297 5.60 14.22 -16.36
C TRP A 297 4.96 12.97 -16.96
N ILE A 298 5.59 12.44 -18.00
CA ILE A 298 5.19 11.17 -18.63
C ILE A 298 6.43 10.29 -18.75
N MET A 299 6.32 9.03 -18.36
CA MET A 299 7.34 8.03 -18.67
C MET A 299 6.70 6.84 -19.39
N VAL A 300 7.26 6.45 -20.53
CA VAL A 300 6.76 5.38 -21.39
C VAL A 300 7.76 4.26 -21.50
N LYS A 301 7.28 3.01 -21.51
CA LYS A 301 8.08 1.81 -21.71
C LYS A 301 7.38 0.82 -22.64
N ILE A 302 8.16 0.15 -23.48
CA ILE A 302 7.74 -1.02 -24.24
C ILE A 302 7.76 -2.22 -23.29
N LEU A 303 6.66 -3.00 -23.28
CA LEU A 303 6.51 -4.10 -22.31
C LEU A 303 7.09 -5.43 -22.79
N ASN A 304 7.10 -5.69 -24.07
CA ASN A 304 7.34 -7.03 -24.62
C ASN A 304 8.62 -7.15 -25.48
N LEU A 305 9.49 -6.15 -25.43
CA LEU A 305 10.80 -6.19 -26.12
C LEU A 305 11.92 -5.83 -25.16
N ASN A 306 13.03 -6.60 -25.27
CA ASN A 306 14.29 -6.30 -24.58
C ASN A 306 15.17 -5.39 -25.42
N SER A 307 16.03 -4.62 -24.77
CA SER A 307 17.14 -3.87 -25.37
C SER A 307 16.71 -2.83 -26.43
N VAL A 308 15.48 -2.32 -26.32
CA VAL A 308 15.01 -1.23 -27.20
C VAL A 308 15.16 0.11 -26.50
N ALA A 309 14.55 0.24 -25.30
CA ALA A 309 14.65 1.43 -24.47
C ALA A 309 14.23 1.11 -23.02
N GLY A 310 14.85 1.78 -22.06
CA GLY A 310 14.31 1.89 -20.70
C GLY A 310 13.04 2.76 -20.67
N PHE A 311 12.64 3.25 -19.53
CA PHE A 311 11.58 4.26 -19.47
C PHE A 311 12.05 5.55 -20.16
N THR A 312 11.34 5.96 -21.19
CA THR A 312 11.52 7.25 -21.87
C THR A 312 10.69 8.30 -21.15
N VAL A 313 11.35 9.31 -20.62
CA VAL A 313 10.76 10.35 -19.79
C VAL A 313 10.72 11.68 -20.53
N SER A 314 9.58 12.37 -20.49
CA SER A 314 9.50 13.79 -20.87
C SER A 314 8.68 14.57 -19.85
N THR A 315 9.04 15.83 -19.68
CA THR A 315 8.47 16.69 -18.64
C THR A 315 8.46 18.15 -19.04
N THR A 316 7.44 18.87 -18.58
CA THR A 316 7.39 20.35 -18.71
C THR A 316 8.49 21.06 -17.90
N ALA A 317 9.14 20.36 -16.99
CA ALA A 317 10.29 20.88 -16.25
C ALA A 317 11.55 21.00 -17.11
N ASP A 318 11.69 20.23 -18.20
CA ASP A 318 12.75 20.47 -19.20
C ASP A 318 12.46 21.80 -19.92
N PRO A 319 13.46 22.67 -20.15
CA PRO A 319 13.29 23.94 -20.87
C PRO A 319 12.64 23.77 -22.27
N ASN A 320 12.90 22.64 -22.93
CA ASN A 320 12.36 22.32 -24.23
C ASN A 320 11.08 21.45 -24.15
N GLY A 321 10.64 21.10 -22.93
CA GLY A 321 9.43 20.33 -22.69
C GLY A 321 9.41 18.99 -23.41
N PHE A 322 8.33 18.71 -24.10
CA PHE A 322 8.12 17.48 -24.88
C PHE A 322 8.83 17.46 -26.25
N ASN A 323 9.69 18.42 -26.55
CA ASN A 323 10.65 18.33 -27.67
C ASN A 323 11.88 17.51 -27.27
N ASN A 324 12.08 17.32 -25.97
CA ASN A 324 13.18 16.58 -25.41
C ASN A 324 12.71 15.34 -24.65
N TYR A 325 13.66 14.43 -24.41
CA TYR A 325 13.46 13.26 -23.56
C TYR A 325 14.71 12.90 -22.77
N LEU A 326 14.51 12.06 -21.78
CA LEU A 326 15.54 11.42 -20.96
C LEU A 326 15.24 9.93 -20.88
N TYR A 327 16.27 9.11 -20.62
CA TYR A 327 16.08 7.73 -20.22
C TYR A 327 16.23 7.61 -18.70
N LEU A 328 15.27 6.95 -18.06
CA LEU A 328 15.29 6.74 -16.60
C LEU A 328 16.40 5.79 -16.17
N ASN A 329 16.77 4.84 -17.01
CA ASN A 329 17.84 3.85 -16.76
C ASN A 329 19.24 4.36 -17.11
N GLU A 330 19.40 5.62 -17.54
CA GLU A 330 20.68 6.19 -17.97
C GLU A 330 21.04 7.45 -17.20
N THR A 331 22.33 7.80 -17.26
CA THR A 331 22.86 9.06 -16.72
C THR A 331 22.84 10.22 -17.71
N GLU A 332 22.54 9.95 -18.96
CA GLU A 332 22.64 10.89 -20.09
C GLU A 332 21.86 12.19 -19.88
N VAL A 333 22.31 13.22 -20.60
CA VAL A 333 21.66 14.53 -20.63
C VAL A 333 20.34 14.49 -21.39
N SER A 334 19.55 15.54 -21.25
CA SER A 334 18.32 15.73 -22.04
C SER A 334 18.65 15.84 -23.53
N ARG A 335 17.90 15.09 -24.35
CA ARG A 335 18.13 14.97 -25.79
C ARG A 335 16.89 15.39 -26.58
N ALA A 336 17.12 16.12 -27.69
CA ALA A 336 16.07 16.44 -28.63
C ALA A 336 15.78 15.24 -29.54
N TYR A 337 14.53 14.81 -29.56
CA TYR A 337 14.04 13.82 -30.51
C TYR A 337 12.52 13.87 -30.57
N ASP A 338 11.98 13.69 -31.74
CA ASP A 338 10.52 13.71 -31.93
C ASP A 338 9.87 12.38 -31.45
N ASN A 339 9.74 12.22 -30.16
CA ASN A 339 8.97 11.15 -29.57
C ASN A 339 7.48 11.50 -29.39
N TRP A 340 7.16 12.79 -29.34
CA TRP A 340 5.88 13.34 -28.87
C TRP A 340 5.28 14.31 -29.89
N GLN A 341 5.65 14.21 -31.15
CA GLN A 341 5.28 15.17 -32.22
C GLN A 341 5.63 16.63 -31.86
N ASN A 342 6.68 16.80 -31.03
CA ASN A 342 7.07 18.10 -30.46
C ASN A 342 5.90 18.88 -29.87
N THR A 343 4.93 18.18 -29.28
CA THR A 343 3.66 18.73 -28.81
C THR A 343 3.46 18.39 -27.32
N ALA A 344 3.22 19.41 -26.52
CA ALA A 344 2.90 19.24 -25.11
C ALA A 344 1.55 18.50 -24.94
N PRO A 345 1.39 17.70 -23.88
CA PRO A 345 0.11 17.09 -23.56
C PRO A 345 -1.00 18.12 -23.35
N THR A 346 -2.23 17.71 -23.60
CA THR A 346 -3.43 18.45 -23.27
C THR A 346 -4.05 17.90 -21.97
N ASN A 347 -5.21 18.40 -21.56
CA ASN A 347 -5.96 17.86 -20.42
C ASN A 347 -6.63 16.50 -20.70
N SER A 348 -6.52 15.95 -21.88
CA SER A 348 -7.17 14.70 -22.27
C SER A 348 -6.25 13.69 -22.95
N VAL A 349 -5.24 14.14 -23.69
CA VAL A 349 -4.34 13.28 -24.46
C VAL A 349 -2.90 13.75 -24.38
N PHE A 350 -1.97 12.82 -24.56
CA PHE A 350 -0.61 13.08 -25.01
C PHE A 350 -0.42 12.55 -26.44
N THR A 351 0.50 13.14 -27.17
CA THR A 351 0.84 12.72 -28.53
C THR A 351 1.98 11.72 -28.53
N VAL A 352 2.03 10.85 -29.52
CA VAL A 352 3.15 9.95 -29.80
C VAL A 352 3.48 10.05 -31.32
N SER A 353 4.75 10.06 -31.62
CA SER A 353 5.20 10.09 -33.03
C SER A 353 5.29 8.67 -33.60
N SER A 354 5.89 8.54 -34.79
CA SER A 354 6.28 7.23 -35.36
C SER A 354 7.51 6.62 -34.69
N SER A 355 7.96 7.18 -33.56
CA SER A 355 9.12 6.71 -32.79
C SER A 355 8.90 5.30 -32.26
N THR A 356 9.89 4.44 -32.43
CA THR A 356 9.88 3.07 -31.87
C THR A 356 10.02 3.04 -30.34
N ILE A 357 10.34 4.16 -29.68
CA ILE A 357 10.50 4.22 -28.22
C ILE A 357 9.19 4.53 -27.49
N THR A 358 8.31 5.31 -28.10
CA THR A 358 7.02 5.70 -27.51
C THR A 358 5.81 5.12 -28.22
N ASN A 359 5.98 4.56 -29.43
CA ASN A 359 4.86 4.09 -30.25
C ASN A 359 5.26 2.98 -31.22
N TYR A 360 6.00 1.97 -30.73
CA TYR A 360 6.44 0.85 -31.56
C TYR A 360 5.25 0.07 -32.11
N SER A 361 5.20 -0.11 -33.42
CA SER A 361 4.09 -0.77 -34.11
C SER A 361 3.79 -2.15 -33.53
N SER A 362 2.52 -2.39 -33.22
CA SER A 362 1.99 -3.66 -32.68
C SER A 362 2.57 -4.10 -31.34
N GLN A 363 3.31 -3.22 -30.62
CA GLN A 363 3.86 -3.55 -29.32
C GLN A 363 2.98 -3.00 -28.18
N ALA A 364 2.98 -3.72 -27.07
CA ALA A 364 2.33 -3.27 -25.84
C ALA A 364 3.16 -2.17 -25.18
N MET A 365 2.53 -1.03 -24.95
CA MET A 365 3.11 0.17 -24.38
C MET A 365 2.50 0.46 -23.02
N LEU A 366 3.32 0.91 -22.08
CA LEU A 366 2.92 1.37 -20.75
C LEU A 366 3.35 2.82 -20.58
N ALA A 367 2.44 3.68 -20.16
CA ALA A 367 2.76 5.02 -19.72
C ALA A 367 2.30 5.25 -18.28
N TYR A 368 3.14 5.94 -17.50
CA TYR A 368 2.76 6.55 -16.23
C TYR A 368 2.77 8.06 -16.42
N CYS A 369 1.68 8.70 -16.02
CA CYS A 369 1.46 10.13 -16.23
C CYS A 369 1.15 10.83 -14.91
N TRP A 370 1.76 12.00 -14.69
CA TRP A 370 1.51 12.82 -13.51
C TRP A 370 1.34 14.29 -13.87
N HIS A 371 0.52 14.99 -13.09
CA HIS A 371 0.50 16.45 -13.02
C HIS A 371 0.66 16.95 -11.59
N SER A 372 1.05 18.21 -11.42
CA SER A 372 1.13 18.85 -10.10
C SER A 372 -0.25 18.96 -9.45
N VAL A 373 -0.28 18.75 -8.13
CA VAL A 373 -1.46 18.95 -7.28
C VAL A 373 -1.05 19.83 -6.10
N ASP A 374 -1.74 20.95 -5.92
CA ASP A 374 -1.42 21.93 -4.89
C ASP A 374 -1.38 21.29 -3.49
N GLY A 375 -0.32 21.55 -2.75
CA GLY A 375 -0.09 20.99 -1.43
C GLY A 375 0.31 19.51 -1.40
N PHE A 376 0.40 18.83 -2.54
CA PHE A 376 0.65 17.39 -2.61
C PHE A 376 1.80 16.98 -3.53
N SER A 377 1.83 17.47 -4.78
CA SER A 377 2.89 17.13 -5.74
C SER A 377 3.27 18.33 -6.59
N LYS A 378 4.55 18.39 -7.02
CA LYS A 378 5.06 19.48 -7.84
C LYS A 378 6.13 18.97 -8.79
N PHE A 379 5.99 19.29 -10.07
CA PHE A 379 7.01 19.14 -11.09
C PHE A 379 7.60 20.51 -11.42
N GLY A 380 8.91 20.58 -11.59
CA GLY A 380 9.56 21.86 -11.79
C GLY A 380 11.07 21.75 -12.02
N ARG A 381 11.71 22.87 -12.15
CA ARG A 381 13.16 22.98 -12.36
C ARG A 381 13.76 24.07 -11.49
N TYR A 382 15.05 23.93 -11.24
CA TYR A 382 15.85 24.97 -10.61
C TYR A 382 17.21 25.04 -11.29
N LYS A 383 17.90 26.15 -11.11
CA LYS A 383 19.30 26.33 -11.57
C LYS A 383 20.23 26.24 -10.37
N ALA A 384 21.20 25.33 -10.43
CA ALA A 384 22.24 25.22 -9.42
C ALA A 384 23.14 26.47 -9.40
N ASN A 385 23.63 26.84 -8.22
CA ASN A 385 24.55 27.98 -8.04
C ASN A 385 26.00 27.56 -7.75
N GLY A 386 26.28 26.24 -7.70
CA GLY A 386 27.63 25.70 -7.41
C GLY A 386 28.11 25.94 -5.99
N ASN A 387 27.23 26.20 -5.05
CA ASN A 387 27.58 26.51 -3.64
C ASN A 387 26.79 25.55 -2.72
N ALA A 388 27.45 25.19 -1.57
CA ALA A 388 26.79 24.42 -0.51
C ALA A 388 25.63 25.20 0.16
N ASP A 389 25.66 26.53 0.13
CA ASP A 389 24.47 27.35 0.34
C ASP A 389 23.64 27.45 -0.95
N GLY A 390 23.09 26.31 -1.33
CA GLY A 390 22.43 26.10 -2.60
C GLY A 390 21.05 26.75 -2.70
N PRO A 391 20.41 26.65 -3.88
CA PRO A 391 19.10 27.25 -4.10
C PRO A 391 18.02 26.61 -3.23
N PHE A 392 17.08 27.45 -2.79
CA PHE A 392 15.81 27.02 -2.24
C PHE A 392 14.81 26.78 -3.39
N VAL A 393 14.16 25.64 -3.37
CA VAL A 393 13.14 25.26 -4.36
C VAL A 393 11.77 25.21 -3.67
N TYR A 394 10.91 26.14 -4.04
CA TYR A 394 9.56 26.25 -3.51
C TYR A 394 8.63 25.19 -4.12
N THR A 395 7.99 24.39 -3.30
CA THR A 395 6.99 23.40 -3.72
C THR A 395 5.57 23.76 -3.26
N GLY A 396 5.43 24.60 -2.23
CA GLY A 396 4.16 24.92 -1.58
C GLY A 396 3.79 23.98 -0.42
N PHE A 397 4.61 22.96 -0.17
CA PHE A 397 4.45 21.99 0.91
C PHE A 397 5.81 21.43 1.35
N LYS A 398 5.85 20.75 2.50
CA LYS A 398 7.05 20.01 2.93
C LYS A 398 7.13 18.70 2.11
N PRO A 399 8.18 18.52 1.28
CA PRO A 399 8.34 17.29 0.52
C PRO A 399 8.51 16.08 1.44
N ALA A 400 7.92 14.95 1.06
CA ALA A 400 8.20 13.64 1.63
C ALA A 400 9.14 12.82 0.74
N PHE A 401 9.12 13.11 -0.56
CA PHE A 401 9.94 12.48 -1.59
C PHE A 401 10.38 13.54 -2.60
N VAL A 402 11.63 13.48 -3.03
CA VAL A 402 12.18 14.32 -4.10
C VAL A 402 13.00 13.46 -5.03
N MET A 403 12.76 13.61 -6.34
CA MET A 403 13.56 13.01 -7.40
C MET A 403 14.17 14.12 -8.27
N ILE A 404 15.48 14.05 -8.49
CA ILE A 404 16.23 15.09 -9.21
C ILE A 404 17.07 14.48 -10.31
N LYS A 405 17.10 15.15 -11.47
CA LYS A 405 17.98 14.84 -12.59
C LYS A 405 18.68 16.11 -13.07
N ASN A 406 20.00 16.04 -13.21
CA ASN A 406 20.74 17.05 -13.96
C ASN A 406 20.51 16.79 -15.46
N ILE A 407 19.94 17.78 -16.18
CA ILE A 407 19.61 17.65 -17.59
C ILE A 407 20.72 18.15 -18.52
N ASP A 408 21.70 18.90 -17.99
CA ASP A 408 22.82 19.50 -18.74
C ASP A 408 24.11 18.68 -18.64
N SER A 409 24.19 17.74 -17.68
CA SER A 409 25.36 16.89 -17.46
C SER A 409 24.93 15.46 -17.12
N ALA A 410 25.82 14.50 -17.40
CA ALA A 410 25.55 13.07 -17.29
C ALA A 410 25.67 12.60 -15.83
N TYR A 411 24.63 12.79 -15.03
CA TYR A 411 24.52 12.35 -13.63
C TYR A 411 23.32 11.42 -13.43
N SER A 412 23.36 10.65 -12.37
CA SER A 412 22.27 9.74 -11.96
C SER A 412 21.00 10.49 -11.58
N TRP A 413 19.89 9.80 -11.61
CA TRP A 413 18.60 10.23 -11.08
C TRP A 413 18.59 10.03 -9.56
N GLY A 414 18.82 11.08 -8.80
CA GLY A 414 18.84 11.03 -7.34
C GLY A 414 17.43 10.97 -6.74
N MET A 415 17.21 10.02 -5.82
CA MET A 415 15.94 9.80 -5.12
C MET A 415 16.14 9.94 -3.61
N PHE A 416 15.39 10.80 -2.98
CA PHE A 416 15.47 11.18 -1.56
C PHE A 416 14.11 11.09 -0.91
N ASP A 417 14.03 10.69 0.34
CA ASP A 417 12.78 10.68 1.10
C ASP A 417 12.99 10.84 2.62
N ASN A 418 11.96 11.34 3.30
CA ASN A 418 11.97 11.60 4.73
C ASN A 418 11.67 10.36 5.60
N LYS A 419 11.57 9.18 5.02
CA LYS A 419 11.38 7.93 5.78
C LYS A 419 12.70 7.22 6.02
N ARG A 420 13.62 7.25 5.05
CA ARG A 420 15.00 6.79 5.25
C ARG A 420 15.80 7.82 6.07
N ASP A 421 15.56 9.11 5.84
CA ASP A 421 16.19 10.22 6.55
C ASP A 421 15.12 11.16 7.10
N PRO A 422 14.67 10.98 8.35
CA PRO A 422 13.62 11.83 8.95
C PRO A 422 14.11 13.23 9.29
N ASP A 423 15.42 13.39 9.49
CA ASP A 423 16.07 14.63 9.92
C ASP A 423 16.84 15.30 8.76
N ASN A 424 16.99 16.61 8.85
CA ASN A 424 17.84 17.37 7.92
C ASN A 424 19.30 17.41 8.41
N PRO A 425 20.28 17.44 7.50
CA PRO A 425 20.14 17.32 6.06
C PRO A 425 19.82 15.88 5.63
N VAL A 426 18.97 15.74 4.60
CA VAL A 426 18.70 14.45 3.96
C VAL A 426 19.95 14.00 3.22
N LYS A 427 20.44 12.80 3.52
CA LYS A 427 21.71 12.27 3.04
C LYS A 427 21.61 10.92 2.34
N ASP A 428 20.65 10.07 2.75
CA ASP A 428 20.49 8.76 2.16
C ASP A 428 19.80 8.87 0.79
N TYR A 429 20.51 8.50 -0.26
CA TYR A 429 19.99 8.56 -1.62
C TYR A 429 20.05 7.22 -2.33
N LEU A 430 19.15 7.05 -3.27
CA LEU A 430 19.16 5.98 -4.27
C LEU A 430 19.24 6.60 -5.65
N ALA A 431 19.81 5.88 -6.60
CA ALA A 431 19.86 6.30 -7.99
C ALA A 431 18.90 5.44 -8.82
N ALA A 432 17.82 6.03 -9.36
CA ALA A 432 16.78 5.30 -10.10
C ALA A 432 17.31 4.49 -11.30
N ASN A 433 18.44 4.91 -11.85
CA ASN A 433 19.14 4.27 -12.98
C ASN A 433 20.19 3.24 -12.54
N SER A 434 20.29 2.88 -11.26
CA SER A 434 21.37 2.02 -10.76
C SER A 434 20.86 0.84 -9.93
N THR A 435 21.59 -0.25 -9.93
CA THR A 435 21.40 -1.38 -9.01
C THR A 435 22.13 -1.19 -7.69
N ALA A 436 22.87 -0.10 -7.50
CA ALA A 436 23.63 0.17 -6.30
C ALA A 436 22.74 0.25 -5.04
N VAL A 437 23.36 -0.04 -3.91
CA VAL A 437 22.76 0.15 -2.58
C VAL A 437 22.59 1.64 -2.28
N SER A 438 21.89 1.95 -1.18
CA SER A 438 21.76 3.34 -0.71
C SER A 438 23.14 3.95 -0.47
N GLY A 439 23.39 5.09 -1.11
CA GLY A 439 24.55 5.95 -0.80
C GLY A 439 24.22 6.93 0.33
N SER A 440 25.24 7.56 0.90
CA SER A 440 25.05 8.58 1.93
C SER A 440 25.89 9.81 1.62
N GLN A 441 25.24 10.96 1.41
CA GLN A 441 25.83 12.28 1.19
C GLN A 441 24.82 13.35 1.57
N GLU A 442 25.20 14.33 2.36
CA GLU A 442 24.33 15.45 2.71
C GLU A 442 24.00 16.27 1.46
N VAL A 443 22.78 16.14 0.96
CA VAL A 443 22.36 16.70 -0.33
C VAL A 443 21.39 17.86 -0.16
N MET A 444 20.38 17.74 0.72
CA MET A 444 19.33 18.74 0.84
C MET A 444 18.67 18.78 2.21
N ASP A 445 17.99 19.88 2.49
CA ASP A 445 17.04 19.99 3.59
C ASP A 445 15.60 19.94 3.06
N PHE A 446 14.72 19.18 3.70
CA PHE A 446 13.28 19.24 3.50
C PHE A 446 12.67 20.26 4.46
N LEU A 447 12.16 21.36 3.90
CA LEU A 447 11.60 22.49 4.63
C LEU A 447 10.08 22.51 4.54
N SER A 448 9.42 23.32 5.34
CA SER A 448 7.95 23.36 5.45
C SER A 448 7.21 23.63 4.12
N ASN A 449 7.88 24.30 3.17
CA ASN A 449 7.28 24.74 1.91
C ASN A 449 8.16 24.47 0.68
N GLY A 450 9.16 23.59 0.81
CA GLY A 450 10.07 23.24 -0.26
C GLY A 450 11.30 22.50 0.23
N PHE A 451 12.36 22.53 -0.57
CA PHE A 451 13.66 21.97 -0.19
C PHE A 451 14.79 22.90 -0.54
N LYS A 452 15.91 22.76 0.14
CA LYS A 452 17.12 23.54 -0.10
C LYS A 452 18.30 22.62 -0.35
N MET A 453 19.05 22.88 -1.43
CA MET A 453 20.27 22.15 -1.73
C MET A 453 21.39 22.49 -0.74
N ARG A 454 22.18 21.46 -0.37
CA ARG A 454 23.29 21.57 0.60
C ARG A 454 24.63 21.13 0.01
N ILE A 455 24.70 20.89 -1.27
CA ILE A 455 25.88 20.37 -1.94
C ILE A 455 26.38 21.38 -3.00
N SER A 456 27.71 21.58 -3.06
CA SER A 456 28.35 22.42 -4.06
C SER A 456 28.72 21.68 -5.36
N GLY A 457 28.67 20.36 -5.35
CA GLY A 457 28.98 19.51 -6.49
C GLY A 457 27.70 18.99 -7.17
N SER A 458 27.92 18.35 -8.28
CA SER A 458 26.88 17.74 -9.11
C SER A 458 26.74 16.25 -8.82
#